data_3a44cca7b7a623490a642cdf5f8f03c1
#
_entry.id   3a44cca7b7a623490a642cdf5f8f03c1
#
_cell.length_a   1.000
_cell.length_b   1.000
_cell.length_c   1.000
_cell.angle_alpha   90.00
_cell.angle_beta   90.00
_cell.angle_gamma   90.00
#
_symmetry.space_group_name_H-M   'P 1'
#
loop_
_entity.id
_entity.type
_entity.pdbx_description
1 polymer ?
#
loop_
_entity_poly.entity_id
_entity_poly.type
_entity_poly.pdbx_seq_one_letter_code
_entity_poly.pdbx_strand_id
1 'polypeptide(L)'
;MISVLAFSAAASADSLVVGLSYGLRKIKVDWKSNLVVALLSLAGTVCSMILGRMLLPVLPDRFENVLGGGIIMGIGLFSLLRPWFSQKGKDGRERVPRALTLKSTLLLGAALAVNNIGLGVGASITGMRLVPTAACAFLCSLLFFFGGNWIGGLREGGTIGWLAEPVANLLMVGLGIFEILV
;
A
#
# COMPACT_ATOMS: atom_id res chain seq x y z
N MET A 1 -14.42 -1.66 -12.10
CA MET A 1 -13.86 -2.90 -11.50
C MET A 1 -12.35 -3.00 -11.73
N ILE A 2 -11.86 -2.73 -12.95
CA ILE A 2 -10.41 -2.75 -13.26
C ILE A 2 -9.66 -1.73 -12.41
N SER A 3 -10.16 -0.49 -12.31
CA SER A 3 -9.56 0.56 -11.46
C SER A 3 -9.44 0.13 -10.00
N VAL A 4 -10.47 -0.54 -9.45
CA VAL A 4 -10.46 -1.05 -8.07
C VAL A 4 -9.38 -2.10 -7.87
N LEU A 5 -9.23 -3.04 -8.81
CA LEU A 5 -8.19 -4.08 -8.73
C LEU A 5 -6.80 -3.48 -8.88
N ALA A 6 -6.60 -2.60 -9.86
CA ALA A 6 -5.32 -1.92 -10.08
C ALA A 6 -4.92 -1.07 -8.86
N PHE A 7 -5.87 -0.28 -8.32
CA PHE A 7 -5.67 0.49 -7.10
C PHE A 7 -5.30 -0.40 -5.91
N SER A 8 -6.08 -1.46 -5.66
CA SER A 8 -5.85 -2.35 -4.52
C SER A 8 -4.51 -3.08 -4.61
N ALA A 9 -4.13 -3.54 -5.81
CA ALA A 9 -2.82 -4.15 -6.03
C ALA A 9 -1.68 -3.16 -5.81
N ALA A 10 -1.80 -1.95 -6.37
CA ALA A 10 -0.80 -0.90 -6.22
C ALA A 10 -0.69 -0.43 -4.75
N ALA A 11 -1.83 -0.23 -4.06
CA ALA A 11 -1.86 0.17 -2.65
C ALA A 11 -1.31 -0.89 -1.71
N SER A 12 -1.38 -2.18 -2.09
CA SER A 12 -0.86 -3.29 -1.26
C SER A 12 0.57 -3.70 -1.61
N ALA A 13 1.23 -3.02 -2.55
CA ALA A 13 2.57 -3.40 -2.98
C ALA A 13 3.64 -3.22 -1.90
N ASP A 14 3.44 -2.28 -0.96
CA ASP A 14 4.24 -2.14 0.25
C ASP A 14 4.20 -3.43 1.11
N SER A 15 3.05 -4.08 1.21
CA SER A 15 2.91 -5.38 1.87
C SER A 15 3.76 -6.47 1.18
N LEU A 16 3.87 -6.43 -0.16
CA LEU A 16 4.74 -7.34 -0.92
C LEU A 16 6.21 -7.10 -0.58
N VAL A 17 6.65 -5.84 -0.59
CA VAL A 17 8.05 -5.46 -0.28
C VAL A 17 8.43 -5.87 1.13
N VAL A 18 7.54 -5.62 2.09
CA VAL A 18 7.75 -6.00 3.48
C VAL A 18 7.77 -7.52 3.63
N GLY A 19 6.81 -8.24 3.05
CA GLY A 19 6.78 -9.71 3.05
C GLY A 19 8.07 -10.30 2.48
N LEU A 20 8.53 -9.79 1.34
CA LEU A 20 9.78 -10.18 0.70
C LEU A 20 11.00 -9.94 1.62
N SER A 21 11.04 -8.79 2.28
CA SER A 21 12.12 -8.45 3.22
C SER A 21 12.20 -9.41 4.40
N TYR A 22 11.05 -9.86 4.92
CA TYR A 22 10.99 -10.89 5.95
C TYR A 22 11.42 -12.26 5.43
N GLY A 23 10.97 -12.63 4.23
CA GLY A 23 11.35 -13.89 3.58
C GLY A 23 12.85 -13.99 3.32
N LEU A 24 13.48 -12.94 2.79
CA LEU A 24 14.93 -12.86 2.56
C LEU A 24 15.75 -13.02 3.85
N ARG A 25 15.18 -12.61 4.98
CA ARG A 25 15.80 -12.79 6.31
C ARG A 25 15.48 -14.15 6.93
N LYS A 26 14.84 -15.05 6.18
CA LYS A 26 14.39 -16.38 6.64
C LYS A 26 13.46 -16.33 7.86
N ILE A 27 12.73 -15.23 8.02
CA ILE A 27 11.69 -15.06 9.03
C ILE A 27 10.37 -15.51 8.41
N LYS A 28 9.84 -16.62 8.87
CA LYS A 28 8.52 -17.10 8.44
C LYS A 28 7.43 -16.24 9.06
N VAL A 29 6.55 -15.71 8.21
CA VAL A 29 5.36 -15.01 8.64
C VAL A 29 4.28 -16.03 8.96
N ASP A 30 3.85 -16.07 10.22
CA ASP A 30 2.75 -16.93 10.64
C ASP A 30 1.43 -16.40 10.06
N TRP A 31 0.49 -17.30 9.76
CA TRP A 31 -0.83 -16.96 9.24
C TRP A 31 -1.57 -15.94 10.10
N LYS A 32 -1.44 -16.05 11.43
CA LYS A 32 -2.05 -15.10 12.38
C LYS A 32 -1.49 -13.69 12.20
N SER A 33 -0.18 -13.57 12.06
CA SER A 33 0.48 -12.28 11.80
C SER A 33 0.06 -11.68 10.47
N ASN A 34 -0.03 -12.50 9.41
CA ASN A 34 -0.51 -12.07 8.11
C ASN A 34 -1.95 -11.54 8.18
N LEU A 35 -2.84 -12.26 8.88
CA LEU A 35 -4.23 -11.86 9.06
C LEU A 35 -4.34 -10.54 9.84
N VAL A 36 -3.55 -10.35 10.90
CA VAL A 36 -3.52 -9.11 11.69
C VAL A 36 -3.09 -7.92 10.83
N VAL A 37 -2.03 -8.07 10.04
CA VAL A 37 -1.56 -7.02 9.12
C VAL A 37 -2.65 -6.68 8.10
N ALA A 38 -3.27 -7.68 7.48
CA ALA A 38 -4.33 -7.47 6.50
C ALA A 38 -5.58 -6.80 7.11
N LEU A 39 -5.96 -7.15 8.34
CA LEU A 39 -7.06 -6.51 9.06
C LEU A 39 -6.76 -5.04 9.40
N LEU A 40 -5.54 -4.72 9.79
CA LEU A 40 -5.13 -3.35 10.04
C LEU A 40 -5.10 -2.54 8.74
N SER A 41 -4.63 -3.12 7.64
CA SER A 41 -4.69 -2.51 6.31
C SER A 41 -6.14 -2.25 5.88
N LEU A 42 -7.04 -3.22 6.08
CA LEU A 42 -8.47 -3.07 5.84
C LEU A 42 -9.06 -1.91 6.64
N ALA A 43 -8.78 -1.86 7.94
CA ALA A 43 -9.27 -0.80 8.82
C ALA A 43 -8.76 0.58 8.36
N GLY A 44 -7.48 0.69 8.02
CA GLY A 44 -6.88 1.91 7.46
C GLY A 44 -7.56 2.34 6.16
N THR A 45 -7.78 1.43 5.23
CA THR A 45 -8.46 1.70 3.95
C THR A 45 -9.91 2.15 4.18
N VAL A 46 -10.66 1.47 5.04
CA VAL A 46 -12.06 1.84 5.35
C VAL A 46 -12.12 3.22 6.00
N CYS A 47 -11.30 3.47 7.02
CA CYS A 47 -11.26 4.77 7.70
C CYS A 47 -10.89 5.90 6.74
N SER A 48 -9.88 5.70 5.90
CA SER A 48 -9.43 6.72 4.94
C SER A 48 -10.48 6.99 3.85
N MET A 49 -11.16 5.95 3.36
CA MET A 49 -12.25 6.13 2.39
C MET A 49 -13.48 6.81 3.01
N ILE A 50 -13.79 6.56 4.29
CA ILE A 50 -14.84 7.29 4.99
C ILE A 50 -14.46 8.76 5.13
N LEU A 51 -13.23 9.07 5.53
CA LEU A 51 -12.72 10.44 5.59
C LEU A 51 -12.81 11.14 4.23
N GLY A 52 -12.41 10.46 3.15
CA GLY A 52 -12.53 10.98 1.79
C GLY A 52 -13.98 11.32 1.41
N ARG A 53 -14.94 10.45 1.76
CA ARG A 53 -16.37 10.72 1.54
C ARG A 53 -16.89 11.91 2.34
N MET A 54 -16.38 12.15 3.53
CA MET A 54 -16.74 13.33 4.32
C MET A 54 -16.22 14.63 3.72
N LEU A 55 -15.18 14.56 2.90
CA LEU A 55 -14.63 15.71 2.17
C LEU A 55 -15.40 16.02 0.89
N LEU A 56 -16.05 15.03 0.27
CA LEU A 56 -16.81 15.17 -0.98
C LEU A 56 -17.82 16.34 -0.99
N PRO A 57 -18.67 16.57 0.05
CA PRO A 57 -19.64 17.64 0.04
C PRO A 57 -19.03 19.06 -0.01
N VAL A 58 -17.74 19.17 0.30
CA VAL A 58 -17.01 20.45 0.32
C VAL A 58 -16.34 20.71 -1.04
N LEU A 59 -16.25 19.67 -1.88
CA LEU A 59 -15.62 19.76 -3.18
C LEU A 59 -16.64 20.08 -4.28
N PRO A 60 -16.35 21.00 -5.20
CA PRO A 60 -17.16 21.19 -6.42
C PRO A 60 -17.07 19.96 -7.33
N ASP A 61 -18.20 19.51 -7.89
CA ASP A 61 -18.33 18.29 -8.72
C ASP A 61 -17.30 18.18 -9.85
N ARG A 62 -16.84 19.33 -10.39
CA ARG A 62 -15.86 19.38 -11.48
C ARG A 62 -14.42 19.04 -11.06
N PHE A 63 -14.15 19.04 -9.77
CA PHE A 63 -12.79 18.84 -9.25
C PHE A 63 -12.58 17.48 -8.59
N GLU A 64 -13.63 16.65 -8.47
CA GLU A 64 -13.55 15.36 -7.77
C GLU A 64 -12.50 14.45 -8.40
N ASN A 65 -12.58 14.15 -9.68
CA ASN A 65 -11.66 13.26 -10.37
C ASN A 65 -10.23 13.84 -10.42
N VAL A 66 -10.11 15.16 -10.66
CA VAL A 66 -8.80 15.84 -10.72
C VAL A 66 -8.12 15.82 -9.34
N LEU A 67 -8.86 16.08 -8.27
CA LEU A 67 -8.31 16.06 -6.92
C LEU A 67 -8.01 14.63 -6.46
N GLY A 68 -8.94 13.68 -6.65
CA GLY A 68 -8.75 12.29 -6.26
C GLY A 68 -7.62 11.62 -7.01
N GLY A 69 -7.63 11.71 -8.35
CA GLY A 69 -6.57 11.21 -9.20
C GLY A 69 -5.23 11.92 -8.95
N GLY A 70 -5.27 13.24 -8.70
CA GLY A 70 -4.10 14.05 -8.36
C GLY A 70 -3.46 13.61 -7.03
N ILE A 71 -4.24 13.25 -6.02
CA ILE A 71 -3.75 12.72 -4.74
C ILE A 71 -3.06 11.36 -4.98
N ILE A 72 -3.71 10.45 -5.71
CA ILE A 72 -3.15 9.12 -6.00
C ILE A 72 -1.85 9.26 -6.80
N MET A 73 -1.85 10.07 -7.85
CA MET A 73 -0.67 10.35 -8.67
C MET A 73 0.45 11.01 -7.85
N GLY A 74 0.10 11.99 -7.00
CA GLY A 74 1.04 12.72 -6.16
C GLY A 74 1.75 11.80 -5.15
N ILE A 75 1.01 10.87 -4.53
CA ILE A 75 1.58 9.90 -3.60
C ILE A 75 2.51 8.93 -4.34
N GLY A 76 2.08 8.41 -5.51
CA GLY A 76 2.92 7.55 -6.34
C GLY A 76 4.21 8.24 -6.77
N LEU A 77 4.13 9.49 -7.21
CA LEU A 77 5.28 10.30 -7.61
C LEU A 77 6.20 10.64 -6.43
N PHE A 78 5.62 11.03 -5.29
CA PHE A 78 6.39 11.28 -4.06
C PHE A 78 7.16 10.04 -3.61
N SER A 79 6.51 8.87 -3.64
CA SER A 79 7.16 7.59 -3.31
C SER A 79 8.28 7.23 -4.29
N LEU A 80 8.11 7.51 -5.58
CA LEU A 80 9.18 7.32 -6.59
C LEU A 80 10.38 8.22 -6.35
N LEU A 81 10.14 9.48 -5.95
CA LEU A 81 11.19 10.49 -5.75
C LEU A 81 11.84 10.40 -4.37
N ARG A 82 11.17 9.77 -3.39
CA ARG A 82 11.65 9.64 -2.01
C ARG A 82 13.09 9.14 -1.89
N PRO A 83 13.56 8.12 -2.64
CA PRO A 83 14.95 7.66 -2.58
C PRO A 83 15.97 8.74 -2.99
N TRP A 84 15.58 9.67 -3.87
CA TRP A 84 16.46 10.75 -4.33
C TRP A 84 16.59 11.88 -3.31
N PHE A 85 15.52 12.15 -2.53
CA PHE A 85 15.56 13.15 -1.46
C PHE A 85 16.13 12.60 -0.16
N SER A 86 16.11 11.28 0.04
CA SER A 86 16.61 10.61 1.24
C SER A 86 18.07 10.19 1.10
N GLN A 87 18.97 11.12 0.75
CA GLN A 87 20.43 10.87 0.76
C GLN A 87 21.04 10.84 2.19
N LYS A 88 20.26 11.06 3.24
CA LYS A 88 20.72 10.96 4.62
C LYS A 88 20.13 9.72 5.28
N GLY A 89 20.93 8.67 5.36
CA GLY A 89 20.66 7.54 6.23
C GLY A 89 20.55 6.23 5.50
N LYS A 90 21.68 5.69 5.01
CA LYS A 90 21.83 4.24 4.74
C LYS A 90 21.66 3.38 6.02
N ASP A 91 21.32 3.97 7.13
CA ASP A 91 21.03 3.32 8.41
C ASP A 91 19.54 3.18 8.74
N GLY A 92 18.66 3.46 7.77
CA GLY A 92 17.24 3.07 7.81
C GLY A 92 17.04 1.56 7.64
N ARG A 93 17.92 0.75 8.20
CA ARG A 93 17.55 -0.59 8.66
C ARG A 93 16.58 -0.37 9.79
N GLU A 94 15.29 -0.15 9.46
CA GLU A 94 14.25 -0.49 10.41
C GLU A 94 14.69 -1.83 10.99
N ARG A 95 14.93 -1.86 12.28
CA ARG A 95 15.32 -3.09 12.97
C ARG A 95 14.14 -4.04 12.84
N VAL A 96 14.09 -4.74 11.70
CA VAL A 96 13.11 -5.79 11.49
C VAL A 96 13.36 -6.78 12.61
N PRO A 97 12.41 -6.95 13.52
CA PRO A 97 12.57 -7.85 14.66
C PRO A 97 12.95 -9.23 14.15
N ARG A 98 13.87 -9.91 14.82
CA ARG A 98 14.33 -11.28 14.45
C ARG A 98 13.21 -12.32 14.44
N ALA A 99 12.09 -12.03 15.07
CA ALA A 99 10.87 -12.84 15.06
C ALA A 99 9.67 -11.88 15.07
N LEU A 100 8.60 -12.23 14.35
CA LEU A 100 7.33 -11.52 14.37
C LEU A 100 6.66 -11.78 15.73
N THR A 101 6.87 -10.84 16.66
CA THR A 101 6.12 -10.78 17.89
C THR A 101 4.79 -10.04 17.60
N LEU A 102 3.73 -10.34 18.35
CA LEU A 102 2.43 -9.65 18.18
C LEU A 102 2.59 -8.13 18.18
N LYS A 103 3.43 -7.58 19.05
CA LYS A 103 3.72 -6.14 19.13
C LYS A 103 4.36 -5.61 17.83
N SER A 104 5.32 -6.33 17.24
CA SER A 104 5.95 -5.91 15.97
C SER A 104 5.00 -6.06 14.79
N THR A 105 4.12 -7.06 14.81
CA THR A 105 3.07 -7.24 13.80
C THR A 105 2.05 -6.11 13.84
N LEU A 106 1.61 -5.70 15.03
CA LEU A 106 0.69 -4.57 15.20
C LEU A 106 1.33 -3.25 14.73
N LEU A 107 2.60 -3.01 15.11
CA LEU A 107 3.31 -1.81 14.68
C LEU A 107 3.50 -1.77 13.17
N LEU A 108 3.85 -2.90 12.55
CA LEU A 108 3.98 -3.04 11.12
C LEU A 108 2.64 -2.79 10.40
N GLY A 109 1.57 -3.46 10.85
CA GLY A 109 0.24 -3.28 10.26
C GLY A 109 -0.27 -1.85 10.43
N ALA A 110 0.00 -1.18 11.56
CA ALA A 110 -0.32 0.21 11.76
C ALA A 110 0.47 1.12 10.79
N ALA A 111 1.76 0.88 10.59
CA ALA A 111 2.58 1.62 9.65
C ALA A 111 2.06 1.49 8.21
N LEU A 112 1.70 0.28 7.78
CA LEU A 112 1.09 0.01 6.47
C LEU A 112 -0.29 0.67 6.34
N ALA A 113 -1.10 0.66 7.41
CA ALA A 113 -2.40 1.33 7.44
C ALA A 113 -2.26 2.86 7.27
N VAL A 114 -1.27 3.47 7.93
CA VAL A 114 -0.98 4.91 7.79
C VAL A 114 -0.56 5.24 6.37
N ASN A 115 0.24 4.38 5.72
CA ASN A 115 0.62 4.57 4.33
C ASN A 115 -0.59 4.59 3.39
N ASN A 116 -1.62 3.82 3.69
CA ASN A 116 -2.85 3.72 2.88
C ASN A 116 -3.84 4.88 3.09
N ILE A 117 -3.62 5.78 4.08
CA ILE A 117 -4.58 6.84 4.40
C ILE A 117 -4.79 7.78 3.22
N GLY A 118 -3.72 8.30 2.65
CA GLY A 118 -3.80 9.22 1.53
C GLY A 118 -4.42 8.58 0.28
N LEU A 119 -4.03 7.32 0.01
CA LEU A 119 -4.55 6.56 -1.12
C LEU A 119 -6.05 6.28 -1.00
N GLY A 120 -6.52 5.89 0.20
CA GLY A 120 -7.93 5.64 0.44
C GLY A 120 -8.80 6.90 0.34
N VAL A 121 -8.29 8.06 0.77
CA VAL A 121 -8.94 9.36 0.56
C VAL A 121 -9.07 9.64 -0.94
N GLY A 122 -7.97 9.52 -1.70
CA GLY A 122 -7.96 9.71 -3.15
C GLY A 122 -8.96 8.79 -3.87
N ALA A 123 -8.93 7.49 -3.55
CA ALA A 123 -9.86 6.50 -4.12
C ALA A 123 -11.33 6.81 -3.80
N SER A 124 -11.60 7.39 -2.63
CA SER A 124 -12.97 7.77 -2.26
C SER A 124 -13.45 8.98 -3.06
N ILE A 125 -12.56 9.96 -3.27
CA ILE A 125 -12.88 11.18 -4.04
C ILE A 125 -13.12 10.84 -5.52
N THR A 126 -12.36 9.89 -6.10
CA THR A 126 -12.60 9.39 -7.47
C THR A 126 -13.85 8.50 -7.60
N GLY A 127 -14.69 8.42 -6.58
CA GLY A 127 -15.96 7.68 -6.62
C GLY A 127 -15.84 6.16 -6.51
N MET A 128 -14.69 5.62 -6.14
CA MET A 128 -14.54 4.17 -5.92
C MET A 128 -15.46 3.68 -4.81
N ARG A 129 -16.11 2.52 -5.04
CA ARG A 129 -17.03 1.93 -4.06
C ARG A 129 -16.26 1.36 -2.87
N LEU A 130 -16.62 1.77 -1.65
CA LEU A 130 -15.94 1.40 -0.42
C LEU A 130 -15.81 -0.13 -0.24
N VAL A 131 -16.91 -0.87 -0.35
CA VAL A 131 -16.92 -2.32 -0.07
C VAL A 131 -16.01 -3.11 -1.02
N PRO A 132 -16.15 -3.00 -2.36
CA PRO A 132 -15.26 -3.75 -3.24
C PRO A 132 -13.81 -3.30 -3.14
N THR A 133 -13.53 -2.02 -2.95
CA THR A 133 -12.15 -1.51 -2.79
C THR A 133 -11.52 -2.04 -1.51
N ALA A 134 -12.21 -1.97 -0.40
CA ALA A 134 -11.73 -2.48 0.89
C ALA A 134 -11.52 -4.00 0.87
N ALA A 135 -12.46 -4.76 0.27
CA ALA A 135 -12.33 -6.21 0.12
C ALA A 135 -11.14 -6.59 -0.77
N CYS A 136 -10.98 -5.92 -1.92
CA CYS A 136 -9.84 -6.16 -2.81
C CYS A 136 -8.52 -5.77 -2.13
N ALA A 137 -8.45 -4.64 -1.43
CA ALA A 137 -7.25 -4.21 -0.71
C ALA A 137 -6.87 -5.22 0.40
N PHE A 138 -7.86 -5.73 1.14
CA PHE A 138 -7.63 -6.78 2.14
C PHE A 138 -7.05 -8.05 1.51
N LEU A 139 -7.66 -8.56 0.45
CA LEU A 139 -7.20 -9.75 -0.25
C LEU A 139 -5.81 -9.54 -0.86
N CYS A 140 -5.57 -8.41 -1.51
CA CYS A 140 -4.27 -8.08 -2.08
C CYS A 140 -3.19 -7.98 -0.99
N SER A 141 -3.47 -7.31 0.13
CA SER A 141 -2.53 -7.20 1.26
C SER A 141 -2.17 -8.59 1.80
N LEU A 142 -3.18 -9.46 1.98
CA LEU A 142 -3.00 -10.81 2.48
C LEU A 142 -2.16 -11.68 1.54
N LEU A 143 -2.46 -11.62 0.24
CA LEU A 143 -1.74 -12.38 -0.78
C LEU A 143 -0.32 -11.85 -0.99
N PHE A 144 -0.14 -10.56 -1.02
CA PHE A 144 1.15 -9.92 -1.29
C PHE A 144 2.11 -10.09 -0.13
N PHE A 145 1.64 -9.94 1.11
CA PHE A 145 2.49 -10.14 2.27
C PHE A 145 2.93 -11.61 2.40
N PHE A 146 1.99 -12.54 2.24
CA PHE A 146 2.31 -13.98 2.26
C PHE A 146 3.17 -14.39 1.06
N GLY A 147 2.77 -14.00 -0.15
CA GLY A 147 3.50 -14.29 -1.38
C GLY A 147 4.90 -13.70 -1.38
N GLY A 148 5.06 -12.46 -0.91
CA GLY A 148 6.35 -11.81 -0.73
C GLY A 148 7.25 -12.59 0.24
N ASN A 149 6.70 -13.02 1.38
CA ASN A 149 7.45 -13.83 2.35
C ASN A 149 7.87 -15.18 1.78
N TRP A 150 6.99 -15.83 1.04
CA TRP A 150 7.30 -17.10 0.39
C TRP A 150 8.38 -16.96 -0.69
N ILE A 151 8.24 -15.97 -1.58
CA ILE A 151 9.22 -15.70 -2.66
C ILE A 151 10.57 -15.32 -2.06
N GLY A 152 10.57 -14.46 -1.03
CA GLY A 152 11.80 -14.07 -0.33
C GLY A 152 12.50 -15.23 0.35
N GLY A 153 11.73 -16.20 0.86
CA GLY A 153 12.25 -17.42 1.49
C GLY A 153 12.89 -18.41 0.52
N LEU A 154 12.49 -18.39 -0.76
CA LEU A 154 13.01 -19.28 -1.80
C LEU A 154 14.34 -18.82 -2.41
N ARG A 155 14.70 -17.56 -2.28
CA ARG A 155 15.85 -16.97 -2.99
C ARG A 155 16.91 -16.41 -2.04
N GLU A 156 18.14 -16.81 -2.27
CA GLU A 156 19.33 -16.12 -1.78
C GLU A 156 19.69 -15.01 -2.78
N GLY A 157 19.24 -13.78 -2.54
CA GLY A 157 19.67 -12.64 -3.35
C GLY A 157 18.57 -11.77 -3.99
N GLY A 158 18.46 -10.61 -3.49
CA GLY A 158 17.37 -9.66 -3.55
C GLY A 158 17.23 -8.70 -4.72
N THR A 159 17.20 -9.13 -5.98
CA THR A 159 16.90 -8.20 -7.09
C THR A 159 15.40 -7.91 -7.28
N ILE A 160 14.52 -8.82 -6.90
CA ILE A 160 13.07 -8.65 -7.11
C ILE A 160 12.46 -7.64 -6.15
N GLY A 161 12.92 -7.59 -4.89
CA GLY A 161 12.41 -6.64 -3.90
C GLY A 161 12.70 -5.18 -4.25
N TRP A 162 13.81 -4.93 -4.93
CA TRP A 162 14.19 -3.59 -5.37
C TRP A 162 13.30 -3.05 -6.49
N LEU A 163 12.76 -3.92 -7.33
CA LEU A 163 11.89 -3.54 -8.45
C LEU A 163 10.40 -3.44 -8.05
N ALA A 164 9.98 -4.11 -7.00
CA ALA A 164 8.57 -4.15 -6.61
C ALA A 164 8.02 -2.77 -6.22
N GLU A 165 8.76 -1.99 -5.43
CA GLU A 165 8.37 -0.65 -5.00
C GLU A 165 8.29 0.35 -6.17
N PRO A 166 9.32 0.49 -7.05
CA PRO A 166 9.22 1.37 -8.22
C PRO A 166 8.07 1.00 -9.17
N VAL A 167 7.84 -0.29 -9.42
CA VAL A 167 6.75 -0.74 -10.30
C VAL A 167 5.39 -0.38 -9.69
N ALA A 168 5.20 -0.58 -8.40
CA ALA A 168 3.96 -0.20 -7.72
C ALA A 168 3.70 1.31 -7.80
N ASN A 169 4.72 2.12 -7.53
CA ASN A 169 4.62 3.56 -7.59
C ASN A 169 4.31 4.06 -9.02
N LEU A 170 4.88 3.41 -10.04
CA LEU A 170 4.59 3.70 -11.45
C LEU A 170 3.13 3.36 -11.80
N LEU A 171 2.61 2.23 -11.29
CA LEU A 171 1.21 1.86 -11.45
C LEU A 171 0.28 2.87 -10.77
N MET A 172 0.64 3.39 -9.60
CA MET A 172 -0.10 4.46 -8.92
C MET A 172 -0.16 5.74 -9.75
N VAL A 173 0.96 6.17 -10.29
CA VAL A 173 1.01 7.35 -11.18
C VAL A 173 0.13 7.12 -12.41
N GLY A 174 0.23 5.96 -13.04
CA GLY A 174 -0.60 5.59 -14.19
C GLY A 174 -2.09 5.57 -13.86
N LEU A 175 -2.45 5.02 -12.69
CA LEU A 175 -3.83 4.99 -12.22
C LEU A 175 -4.35 6.41 -11.94
N GLY A 176 -3.57 7.25 -11.27
CA GLY A 176 -3.94 8.63 -11.00
C GLY A 176 -4.19 9.43 -12.29
N ILE A 177 -3.35 9.23 -13.31
CA ILE A 177 -3.55 9.85 -14.63
C ILE A 177 -4.85 9.32 -15.27
N PHE A 178 -5.11 8.01 -15.19
CA PHE A 178 -6.33 7.41 -15.74
C PHE A 178 -7.59 7.99 -15.08
N GLU A 179 -7.61 8.13 -13.74
CA GLU A 179 -8.75 8.69 -13.00
C GLU A 179 -8.98 10.20 -13.29
N ILE A 180 -7.93 10.95 -13.67
CA ILE A 180 -8.06 12.36 -14.08
C ILE A 180 -8.69 12.49 -15.49
N LEU A 181 -8.42 11.51 -16.36
CA LEU A 181 -8.84 11.57 -17.77
C LEU A 181 -10.24 10.99 -18.02
N VAL A 182 -10.75 10.17 -17.10
CA VAL A 182 -12.06 9.48 -17.20
C VAL A 182 -13.10 10.18 -16.34
#